data_768ad2e3fc25f33707918588f810cbc7
#
_entry.id   768ad2e3fc25f33707918588f810cbc7
#
_cell.length_a   1.000
_cell.length_b   1.000
_cell.length_c   1.000
_cell.angle_alpha   90.00
_cell.angle_beta   90.00
_cell.angle_gamma   90.00
#
_symmetry.space_group_name_H-M   'P 1'
#
loop_
_entity.id
_entity.type
_entity.pdbx_description
1 polymer ?
#
loop_
_entity_poly.entity_id
_entity_poly.type
_entity_poly.pdbx_seq_one_letter_code
_entity_poly.pdbx_strand_id
1 'polypeptide(L)'
;MHDWLATPTGQYLLRWEQAQFDQAVADVFGFHALQLGLPEFDALAANRMPHRWLGCDRLPVSGTLGRTLLLTQYEALPFPDASLDLLVLPHTLELSFDPHATLREVERVLVPEGRVVICGFNPTSLWGAQKSCGKGPPEVGDYIGHWRLRDWLRLLSFEVEDHHFGCYRPALRSERWLQRLAWMDVAGSRSWPIFGGVYRVSAVKRVRGMRLMGPAWKTSPARAAKAVTTATKGME
;
A
#
# COMPACT_ATOMS: atom_id res chain seq x y z
N MET A 1 8.53 15.08 -12.89
CA MET A 1 7.22 14.75 -12.29
C MET A 1 6.47 16.01 -11.91
N HIS A 2 7.04 16.91 -11.10
CA HIS A 2 6.39 18.11 -10.55
C HIS A 2 5.71 18.99 -11.62
N ASP A 3 6.46 19.41 -12.66
CA ASP A 3 5.91 20.27 -13.72
C ASP A 3 4.75 19.59 -14.50
N TRP A 4 4.82 18.27 -14.63
CA TRP A 4 3.76 17.52 -15.31
C TRP A 4 2.48 17.47 -14.48
N LEU A 5 2.58 17.39 -13.14
CA LEU A 5 1.42 17.41 -12.25
C LEU A 5 0.63 18.72 -12.34
N ALA A 6 1.26 19.82 -12.75
CA ALA A 6 0.57 21.07 -13.03
C ALA A 6 -0.24 21.07 -14.34
N THR A 7 -0.04 20.09 -15.23
CA THR A 7 -0.82 19.95 -16.47
C THR A 7 -2.25 19.48 -16.22
N PRO A 8 -3.18 19.69 -17.19
CA PRO A 8 -4.55 19.17 -17.05
C PRO A 8 -4.62 17.67 -16.79
N THR A 9 -3.74 16.88 -17.42
CA THR A 9 -3.66 15.42 -17.18
C THR A 9 -3.11 15.10 -15.79
N GLY A 10 -2.10 15.84 -15.32
CA GLY A 10 -1.58 15.69 -13.97
C GLY A 10 -2.61 16.03 -12.90
N GLN A 11 -3.39 17.09 -13.10
CA GLN A 11 -4.50 17.46 -12.21
C GLN A 11 -5.64 16.42 -12.23
N TYR A 12 -5.88 15.78 -13.38
CA TYR A 12 -6.82 14.68 -13.47
C TYR A 12 -6.33 13.45 -12.67
N LEU A 13 -5.04 13.11 -12.78
CA LEU A 13 -4.40 12.08 -11.98
C LEU A 13 -4.54 12.37 -10.48
N LEU A 14 -4.08 13.54 -10.02
CA LEU A 14 -4.09 13.90 -8.61
C LEU A 14 -5.48 13.83 -7.98
N ARG A 15 -6.53 14.24 -8.71
CA ARG A 15 -7.92 14.13 -8.22
C ARG A 15 -8.34 12.67 -8.02
N TRP A 16 -7.97 11.79 -8.92
CA TRP A 16 -8.27 10.38 -8.78
C TRP A 16 -7.48 9.75 -7.62
N GLU A 17 -6.19 10.03 -7.55
CA GLU A 17 -5.32 9.51 -6.49
C GLU A 17 -5.76 10.00 -5.10
N GLN A 18 -6.10 11.28 -4.95
CA GLN A 18 -6.58 11.80 -3.67
C GLN A 18 -7.81 11.00 -3.20
N ALA A 19 -8.79 10.80 -4.08
CA ALA A 19 -9.97 10.02 -3.74
C ALA A 19 -9.64 8.56 -3.37
N GLN A 20 -8.67 7.96 -4.05
CA GLN A 20 -8.24 6.59 -3.76
C GLN A 20 -7.47 6.48 -2.44
N PHE A 21 -6.56 7.43 -2.15
CA PHE A 21 -5.86 7.46 -0.88
C PHE A 21 -6.80 7.76 0.26
N ASP A 22 -7.66 8.77 0.13
CA ASP A 22 -8.65 9.12 1.16
C ASP A 22 -9.50 7.90 1.55
N GLN A 23 -9.95 7.13 0.58
CA GLN A 23 -10.71 5.90 0.83
C GLN A 23 -9.84 4.83 1.51
N ALA A 24 -8.59 4.66 1.08
CA ALA A 24 -7.72 3.58 1.57
C ALA A 24 -7.20 3.83 2.99
N VAL A 25 -7.04 5.10 3.39
CA VAL A 25 -6.41 5.46 4.67
C VAL A 25 -7.40 5.88 5.76
N ALA A 26 -8.67 6.15 5.41
CA ALA A 26 -9.68 6.69 6.35
C ALA A 26 -9.93 5.76 7.55
N ASP A 27 -9.97 4.46 7.31
CA ASP A 27 -10.28 3.43 8.32
C ASP A 27 -9.03 2.72 8.87
N VAL A 28 -7.84 3.26 8.57
CA VAL A 28 -6.58 2.73 9.13
C VAL A 28 -6.28 3.45 10.43
N PHE A 29 -6.23 2.67 11.51
CA PHE A 29 -5.96 3.18 12.86
C PHE A 29 -4.53 2.84 13.26
N GLY A 30 -3.96 3.70 14.12
CA GLY A 30 -2.61 3.58 14.64
C GLY A 30 -2.12 4.92 15.16
N PHE A 31 -0.82 5.03 15.35
CA PHE A 31 -0.17 6.24 15.85
C PHE A 31 0.72 6.91 14.82
N HIS A 32 1.33 6.12 13.93
CA HIS A 32 2.43 6.56 13.10
C HIS A 32 2.16 6.27 11.62
N ALA A 33 2.00 7.32 10.81
CA ALA A 33 1.82 7.23 9.37
C ALA A 33 2.90 7.99 8.62
N LEU A 34 3.41 7.43 7.53
CA LEU A 34 4.43 8.03 6.68
C LEU A 34 3.96 8.03 5.22
N GLN A 35 4.00 9.21 4.60
CA GLN A 35 3.96 9.34 3.14
C GLN A 35 5.38 9.45 2.62
N LEU A 36 5.75 8.68 1.60
CA LEU A 36 7.02 8.81 0.90
C LEU A 36 6.81 9.40 -0.50
N GLY A 37 7.51 10.49 -0.77
CA GLY A 37 7.45 11.17 -2.07
C GLY A 37 6.20 12.02 -2.28
N LEU A 38 6.12 12.62 -3.46
CA LEU A 38 5.02 13.44 -3.98
C LEU A 38 4.48 14.48 -2.98
N PRO A 39 5.28 15.51 -2.64
CA PRO A 39 4.88 16.55 -1.69
C PRO A 39 3.71 17.41 -2.16
N GLU A 40 3.34 17.36 -3.45
CA GLU A 40 2.32 18.17 -4.10
C GLU A 40 0.91 17.89 -3.59
N PHE A 41 0.67 16.72 -3.01
CA PHE A 41 -0.60 16.41 -2.40
C PHE A 41 -0.44 15.66 -1.08
N ASP A 42 -1.48 15.66 -0.26
CA ASP A 42 -1.49 14.97 1.02
C ASP A 42 -2.27 13.66 0.93
N ALA A 43 -1.55 12.56 0.69
CA ALA A 43 -2.12 11.22 0.64
C ALA A 43 -2.63 10.74 2.02
N LEU A 44 -2.30 11.44 3.10
CA LEU A 44 -2.74 11.14 4.46
C LEU A 44 -3.82 12.12 4.97
N ALA A 45 -4.40 12.96 4.09
CA ALA A 45 -5.36 13.99 4.48
C ALA A 45 -6.58 13.43 5.25
N ALA A 46 -7.13 12.30 4.79
CA ALA A 46 -8.28 11.65 5.43
C ALA A 46 -7.91 10.77 6.63
N ASN A 47 -6.61 10.54 6.88
CA ASN A 47 -6.16 9.71 8.00
C ASN A 47 -6.15 10.49 9.32
N ARG A 48 -6.51 9.83 10.42
CA ARG A 48 -6.68 10.43 11.76
C ARG A 48 -5.53 10.15 12.73
N MET A 49 -4.45 9.54 12.26
CA MET A 49 -3.29 9.25 13.12
C MET A 49 -2.63 10.55 13.61
N PRO A 50 -2.20 10.62 14.86
CA PRO A 50 -1.60 11.83 15.44
C PRO A 50 -0.25 12.20 14.83
N HIS A 51 0.56 11.21 14.48
CA HIS A 51 1.89 11.41 13.92
C HIS A 51 1.91 11.08 12.44
N ARG A 52 1.97 12.12 11.61
CA ARG A 52 1.99 12.00 10.14
C ARG A 52 3.22 12.72 9.60
N TRP A 53 4.05 11.98 8.88
CA TRP A 53 5.28 12.50 8.27
C TRP A 53 5.21 12.44 6.75
N LEU A 54 5.92 13.37 6.12
CA LEU A 54 6.21 13.36 4.70
C LEU A 54 7.71 13.14 4.50
N GLY A 55 8.10 11.99 3.97
CA GLY A 55 9.48 11.68 3.59
C GLY A 55 9.75 12.04 2.14
N CYS A 56 10.80 12.81 1.90
CA CYS A 56 11.25 13.18 0.56
C CYS A 56 12.76 12.97 0.43
N ASP A 57 13.23 12.63 -0.78
CA ASP A 57 14.65 12.53 -1.11
C ASP A 57 15.30 13.90 -1.31
N ARG A 58 14.50 14.94 -1.58
CA ARG A 58 14.90 16.32 -1.80
C ARG A 58 13.94 17.28 -1.10
N LEU A 59 14.46 18.43 -0.74
CA LEU A 59 13.63 19.50 -0.18
C LEU A 59 12.61 19.97 -1.24
N PRO A 60 11.32 19.91 -0.96
CA PRO A 60 10.29 20.38 -1.86
C PRO A 60 10.38 21.91 -2.02
N VAL A 61 10.22 22.39 -3.25
CA VAL A 61 10.31 23.83 -3.57
C VAL A 61 9.11 24.60 -3.00
N SER A 62 7.96 23.93 -2.81
CA SER A 62 6.74 24.53 -2.23
C SER A 62 5.77 23.43 -1.78
N GLY A 63 4.82 23.76 -0.90
CA GLY A 63 3.64 22.92 -0.69
C GLY A 63 3.63 21.98 0.52
N THR A 64 4.55 22.11 1.49
CA THR A 64 4.54 21.24 2.70
C THR A 64 3.75 21.85 3.87
N LEU A 65 2.75 22.65 3.59
CA LEU A 65 1.97 23.40 4.59
C LEU A 65 1.51 22.50 5.76
N GLY A 66 2.12 22.70 6.93
CA GLY A 66 1.72 22.10 8.20
C GLY A 66 2.09 20.62 8.37
N ARG A 67 2.82 20.00 7.45
CA ARG A 67 3.28 18.60 7.57
C ARG A 67 4.71 18.53 8.11
N THR A 68 4.98 17.55 8.96
CA THR A 68 6.34 17.26 9.42
C THR A 68 7.12 16.63 8.29
N LEU A 69 8.12 17.38 7.77
CA LEU A 69 8.97 16.94 6.65
C LEU A 69 10.17 16.17 7.18
N LEU A 70 10.46 15.06 6.53
CA LEU A 70 11.64 14.23 6.74
C LEU A 70 12.45 14.13 5.44
N LEU A 71 13.70 14.58 5.46
CA LEU A 71 14.61 14.37 4.33
C LEU A 71 15.27 13.00 4.50
N THR A 72 15.00 12.06 3.58
CA THR A 72 15.46 10.67 3.69
C THR A 72 15.58 10.02 2.31
N GLN A 73 16.44 9.02 2.21
CA GLN A 73 16.44 8.09 1.08
C GLN A 73 15.34 7.05 1.27
N TYR A 74 14.69 6.65 0.20
CA TYR A 74 13.58 5.69 0.28
C TYR A 74 14.05 4.28 0.62
N GLU A 75 15.31 3.99 0.31
CA GLU A 75 16.00 2.72 0.57
C GLU A 75 16.60 2.61 1.98
N ALA A 76 16.56 3.70 2.78
CA ALA A 76 17.11 3.74 4.14
C ALA A 76 16.30 4.72 5.01
N LEU A 77 15.21 4.22 5.59
CA LEU A 77 14.30 5.03 6.39
C LEU A 77 14.82 5.17 7.83
N PRO A 78 14.85 6.38 8.41
CA PRO A 78 15.33 6.62 9.78
C PRO A 78 14.28 6.25 10.85
N PHE A 79 13.65 5.12 10.68
CA PHE A 79 12.67 4.58 11.61
C PHE A 79 13.15 3.22 12.14
N PRO A 80 12.88 2.89 13.41
CA PRO A 80 13.12 1.55 13.95
C PRO A 80 12.31 0.48 13.22
N ASP A 81 12.70 -0.78 13.40
CA ASP A 81 11.91 -1.91 12.91
C ASP A 81 10.53 -1.91 13.57
N ALA A 82 9.50 -2.27 12.82
CA ALA A 82 8.13 -2.40 13.31
C ALA A 82 7.64 -1.18 14.12
N SER A 83 7.78 0.03 13.56
CA SER A 83 7.45 1.29 14.23
C SER A 83 6.36 2.13 13.54
N LEU A 84 5.99 1.80 12.30
CA LEU A 84 4.97 2.52 11.53
C LEU A 84 3.75 1.64 11.31
N ASP A 85 2.55 2.22 11.50
CA ASP A 85 1.27 1.55 11.30
C ASP A 85 0.79 1.65 9.85
N LEU A 86 1.06 2.79 9.21
CA LEU A 86 0.64 3.07 7.83
C LEU A 86 1.77 3.71 7.03
N LEU A 87 1.95 3.22 5.81
CA LEU A 87 2.90 3.78 4.86
C LEU A 87 2.22 3.96 3.50
N VAL A 88 2.33 5.16 2.90
CA VAL A 88 1.75 5.46 1.59
C VAL A 88 2.84 5.84 0.60
N LEU A 89 2.80 5.25 -0.59
CA LEU A 89 3.81 5.33 -1.63
C LEU A 89 3.19 5.84 -2.95
N PRO A 90 2.89 7.15 -3.07
CA PRO A 90 2.41 7.71 -4.33
C PRO A 90 3.57 7.80 -5.33
N HIS A 91 3.59 6.95 -6.33
CA HIS A 91 4.64 6.88 -7.37
C HIS A 91 6.09 6.76 -6.87
N THR A 92 6.27 6.45 -5.58
CA THR A 92 7.59 6.42 -4.93
C THR A 92 8.51 5.36 -5.54
N LEU A 93 7.96 4.18 -5.87
CA LEU A 93 8.74 3.08 -6.42
C LEU A 93 9.31 3.38 -7.81
N GLU A 94 8.62 4.21 -8.59
CA GLU A 94 9.05 4.64 -9.93
C GLU A 94 10.09 5.77 -9.85
N LEU A 95 10.14 6.49 -8.71
CA LEU A 95 11.08 7.55 -8.42
C LEU A 95 12.32 7.05 -7.67
N SER A 96 12.21 5.89 -7.01
CA SER A 96 13.29 5.28 -6.25
C SER A 96 14.40 4.74 -7.16
N PHE A 97 15.63 4.82 -6.69
CA PHE A 97 16.79 4.26 -7.37
C PHE A 97 16.74 2.71 -7.36
N ASP A 98 16.34 2.11 -6.22
CA ASP A 98 16.12 0.67 -6.07
C ASP A 98 14.75 0.40 -5.45
N PRO A 99 13.71 0.12 -6.27
CA PRO A 99 12.37 -0.20 -5.79
C PRO A 99 12.31 -1.41 -4.87
N HIS A 100 13.21 -2.39 -5.06
CA HIS A 100 13.26 -3.57 -4.20
C HIS A 100 13.84 -3.26 -2.82
N ALA A 101 14.88 -2.44 -2.76
CA ALA A 101 15.43 -1.96 -1.48
C ALA A 101 14.39 -1.12 -0.74
N THR A 102 13.69 -0.22 -1.45
CA THR A 102 12.58 0.56 -0.88
C THR A 102 11.50 -0.33 -0.27
N LEU A 103 11.05 -1.37 -0.98
CA LEU A 103 10.03 -2.29 -0.45
C LEU A 103 10.52 -3.11 0.74
N ARG A 104 11.80 -3.48 0.80
CA ARG A 104 12.40 -4.13 1.99
C ARG A 104 12.42 -3.20 3.19
N GLU A 105 12.74 -1.92 2.98
CA GLU A 105 12.66 -0.92 4.04
C GLU A 105 11.23 -0.71 4.53
N VAL A 106 10.26 -0.64 3.61
CA VAL A 106 8.84 -0.59 3.94
C VAL A 106 8.43 -1.78 4.80
N GLU A 107 8.88 -2.99 4.43
CA GLU A 107 8.61 -4.20 5.20
C GLU A 107 9.25 -4.12 6.59
N ARG A 108 10.50 -3.67 6.69
CA ARG A 108 11.23 -3.55 7.96
C ARG A 108 10.53 -2.61 8.95
N VAL A 109 10.14 -1.42 8.49
CA VAL A 109 9.59 -0.37 9.37
C VAL A 109 8.13 -0.56 9.74
N LEU A 110 7.35 -1.30 8.93
CA LEU A 110 5.94 -1.55 9.25
C LEU A 110 5.79 -2.57 10.40
N VAL A 111 4.86 -2.26 11.29
CA VAL A 111 4.44 -3.21 12.35
C VAL A 111 3.79 -4.45 11.73
N PRO A 112 3.73 -5.59 12.45
CA PRO A 112 2.81 -6.68 12.10
C PRO A 112 1.38 -6.14 11.95
N GLU A 113 0.67 -6.55 10.92
CA GLU A 113 -0.66 -6.04 10.53
C GLU A 113 -0.66 -4.55 10.09
N GLY A 114 0.51 -3.92 9.97
CA GLY A 114 0.64 -2.59 9.39
C GLY A 114 0.31 -2.60 7.89
N ARG A 115 -0.18 -1.46 7.40
CA ARG A 115 -0.70 -1.33 6.04
C ARG A 115 0.22 -0.49 5.17
N VAL A 116 0.39 -0.92 3.92
CA VAL A 116 1.02 -0.13 2.86
C VAL A 116 0.01 0.13 1.73
N VAL A 117 -0.04 1.37 1.24
CA VAL A 117 -0.84 1.78 0.08
C VAL A 117 0.09 2.33 -0.98
N ILE A 118 0.08 1.74 -2.15
CA ILE A 118 1.00 2.05 -3.26
C ILE A 118 0.20 2.48 -4.47
N CYS A 119 0.54 3.62 -5.07
CA CYS A 119 0.10 4.02 -6.40
C CYS A 119 1.25 3.98 -7.39
N GLY A 120 0.96 3.54 -8.62
CA GLY A 120 1.92 3.50 -9.70
C GLY A 120 1.28 3.57 -11.08
N PHE A 121 2.09 3.93 -12.08
CA PHE A 121 1.69 3.94 -13.48
C PHE A 121 1.61 2.53 -14.05
N ASN A 122 0.58 2.29 -14.83
CA ASN A 122 0.36 0.99 -15.44
C ASN A 122 1.00 0.92 -16.84
N PRO A 123 2.03 0.09 -17.04
CA PRO A 123 2.69 -0.04 -18.34
C PRO A 123 1.80 -0.64 -19.43
N THR A 124 0.77 -1.42 -19.06
CA THR A 124 -0.16 -2.06 -20.02
C THR A 124 -1.33 -1.16 -20.42
N SER A 125 -1.32 0.08 -19.95
CA SER A 125 -2.36 1.07 -20.22
C SER A 125 -2.10 1.87 -21.49
N LEU A 126 -3.09 2.70 -21.86
CA LEU A 126 -2.93 3.70 -22.90
C LEU A 126 -1.81 4.70 -22.57
N TRP A 127 -1.60 5.03 -21.29
CA TRP A 127 -0.50 5.91 -20.85
C TRP A 127 0.87 5.23 -21.02
N GLY A 128 0.96 3.94 -20.76
CA GLY A 128 2.18 3.17 -21.03
C GLY A 128 2.53 3.17 -22.53
N ALA A 129 1.54 2.95 -23.40
CA ALA A 129 1.72 3.04 -24.84
C ALA A 129 2.13 4.46 -25.31
N GLN A 130 1.52 5.51 -24.75
CA GLN A 130 1.89 6.90 -25.05
C GLN A 130 3.31 7.22 -24.60
N LYS A 131 3.75 6.72 -23.43
CA LYS A 131 5.16 6.86 -22.97
C LYS A 131 6.13 6.24 -23.98
N SER A 132 5.87 5.05 -24.45
CA SER A 132 6.71 4.36 -25.44
C SER A 132 6.79 5.13 -26.78
N CYS A 133 5.80 5.96 -27.10
CA CYS A 133 5.81 6.85 -28.26
C CYS A 133 6.38 8.27 -27.98
N GLY A 134 6.91 8.54 -26.79
CA GLY A 134 7.44 9.86 -26.40
C GLY A 134 6.37 10.95 -26.26
N LYS A 135 5.09 10.60 -26.12
CA LYS A 135 3.95 11.53 -26.05
C LYS A 135 3.15 11.41 -24.76
N GLY A 136 3.63 10.62 -23.82
CA GLY A 136 2.90 10.20 -22.63
C GLY A 136 3.14 11.06 -21.39
N PRO A 137 2.72 10.51 -20.25
CA PRO A 137 3.04 11.02 -18.92
C PRO A 137 4.54 11.17 -18.71
N PRO A 138 4.99 11.83 -17.62
CA PRO A 138 6.38 12.20 -17.44
C PRO A 138 7.30 11.00 -17.57
N GLU A 139 8.48 11.21 -18.12
CA GLU A 139 9.58 10.25 -18.07
C GLU A 139 10.07 10.13 -16.62
N VAL A 140 9.30 9.40 -15.84
CA VAL A 140 9.64 9.03 -14.47
C VAL A 140 9.98 7.57 -14.51
N GLY A 141 11.19 7.18 -14.18
CA GLY A 141 11.64 5.82 -14.01
C GLY A 141 10.97 4.74 -14.88
N ASP A 142 11.11 3.51 -14.50
CA ASP A 142 10.42 2.40 -15.15
C ASP A 142 9.04 2.19 -14.52
N TYR A 143 8.00 2.11 -15.36
CA TYR A 143 6.67 1.74 -14.89
C TYR A 143 6.66 0.30 -14.39
N ILE A 144 6.21 0.11 -13.17
CA ILE A 144 6.13 -1.20 -12.53
C ILE A 144 4.74 -1.76 -12.78
N GLY A 145 4.65 -2.88 -13.50
CA GLY A 145 3.35 -3.52 -13.74
C GLY A 145 2.73 -4.05 -12.44
N HIS A 146 1.41 -3.89 -12.30
CA HIS A 146 0.64 -4.34 -11.14
C HIS A 146 0.94 -5.80 -10.73
N TRP A 147 1.03 -6.73 -11.71
CA TRP A 147 1.35 -8.14 -11.44
C TRP A 147 2.73 -8.31 -10.82
N ARG A 148 3.71 -7.59 -11.34
CA ARG A 148 5.09 -7.61 -10.85
C ARG A 148 5.17 -7.05 -9.42
N LEU A 149 4.50 -5.94 -9.15
CA LEU A 149 4.42 -5.37 -7.80
C LEU A 149 3.78 -6.36 -6.83
N ARG A 150 2.68 -7.01 -7.22
CA ARG A 150 2.00 -8.00 -6.39
C ARG A 150 2.91 -9.20 -6.06
N ASP A 151 3.70 -9.67 -7.01
CA ASP A 151 4.65 -10.76 -6.75
C ASP A 151 5.75 -10.33 -5.78
N TRP A 152 6.27 -9.11 -5.91
CA TRP A 152 7.24 -8.56 -4.96
C TRP A 152 6.68 -8.42 -3.55
N LEU A 153 5.46 -7.92 -3.42
CA LEU A 153 4.78 -7.80 -2.12
C LEU A 153 4.58 -9.16 -1.45
N ARG A 154 4.21 -10.19 -2.21
CA ARG A 154 4.06 -11.56 -1.67
C ARG A 154 5.37 -12.14 -1.15
N LEU A 155 6.49 -11.87 -1.83
CA LEU A 155 7.82 -12.30 -1.39
C LEU A 155 8.23 -11.66 -0.06
N LEU A 156 7.74 -10.44 0.22
CA LEU A 156 7.98 -9.67 1.44
C LEU A 156 6.88 -9.86 2.51
N SER A 157 6.14 -10.97 2.47
CA SER A 157 5.10 -11.29 3.45
C SER A 157 3.92 -10.31 3.49
N PHE A 158 3.70 -9.54 2.43
CA PHE A 158 2.51 -8.72 2.29
C PHE A 158 1.37 -9.50 1.65
N GLU A 159 0.19 -9.36 2.21
CA GLU A 159 -1.07 -9.83 1.63
C GLU A 159 -1.79 -8.65 0.98
N VAL A 160 -2.01 -8.73 -0.32
CA VAL A 160 -2.76 -7.70 -1.06
C VAL A 160 -4.25 -7.90 -0.77
N GLU A 161 -4.86 -6.90 -0.14
CA GLU A 161 -6.29 -6.91 0.21
C GLU A 161 -7.13 -6.30 -0.89
N ASP A 162 -6.63 -5.24 -1.52
CA ASP A 162 -7.42 -4.47 -2.47
C ASP A 162 -6.55 -3.86 -3.57
N HIS A 163 -7.12 -3.70 -4.75
CA HIS A 163 -6.49 -3.01 -5.87
C HIS A 163 -7.55 -2.31 -6.75
N HIS A 164 -7.24 -1.10 -7.18
CA HIS A 164 -8.08 -0.30 -8.06
C HIS A 164 -7.27 0.24 -9.23
N PHE A 165 -7.91 0.33 -10.38
CA PHE A 165 -7.35 0.96 -11.57
C PHE A 165 -8.16 2.19 -11.93
N GLY A 166 -7.51 3.19 -12.51
CA GLY A 166 -8.17 4.41 -12.92
C GLY A 166 -7.42 5.17 -13.99
N CYS A 167 -7.95 6.36 -14.31
CA CYS A 167 -7.36 7.24 -15.31
C CYS A 167 -7.35 6.59 -16.70
N TYR A 168 -8.55 6.28 -17.24
CA TYR A 168 -8.69 5.61 -18.55
C TYR A 168 -8.58 6.58 -19.74
N ARG A 169 -8.64 7.91 -19.48
CA ARG A 169 -8.50 8.91 -20.54
C ARG A 169 -7.06 8.97 -21.02
N PRO A 170 -6.80 9.23 -22.31
CA PRO A 170 -5.44 9.44 -22.81
C PRO A 170 -4.79 10.66 -22.14
N ALA A 171 -3.47 10.64 -22.00
CA ALA A 171 -2.72 11.79 -21.49
C ALA A 171 -2.70 12.90 -22.55
N LEU A 172 -3.55 13.92 -22.39
CA LEU A 172 -3.74 15.03 -23.30
C LEU A 172 -3.41 16.35 -22.60
N ARG A 173 -2.80 17.26 -23.33
CA ARG A 173 -2.50 18.62 -22.83
C ARG A 173 -3.73 19.53 -22.78
N SER A 174 -4.80 19.18 -23.49
CA SER A 174 -6.01 19.99 -23.61
C SER A 174 -7.08 19.53 -22.63
N GLU A 175 -7.48 20.40 -21.73
CA GLU A 175 -8.56 20.15 -20.77
C GLU A 175 -9.90 19.87 -21.46
N ARG A 176 -10.22 20.57 -22.56
CA ARG A 176 -11.44 20.36 -23.33
C ARG A 176 -11.56 18.93 -23.84
N TRP A 177 -10.48 18.36 -24.34
CA TRP A 177 -10.45 16.97 -24.80
C TRP A 177 -10.55 15.97 -23.65
N LEU A 178 -9.88 16.24 -22.53
CA LEU A 178 -10.01 15.41 -21.32
C LEU A 178 -11.45 15.37 -20.83
N GLN A 179 -12.16 16.51 -20.83
CA GLN A 179 -13.57 16.56 -20.43
C GLN A 179 -14.48 15.83 -21.43
N ARG A 180 -14.26 15.97 -22.74
CA ARG A 180 -15.02 15.23 -23.77
C ARG A 180 -14.87 13.71 -23.64
N LEU A 181 -13.73 13.24 -23.18
CA LEU A 181 -13.43 11.82 -23.00
C LEU A 181 -13.79 11.29 -21.60
N ALA A 182 -14.54 12.07 -20.81
CA ALA A 182 -14.92 11.67 -19.44
C ALA A 182 -15.70 10.34 -19.39
N TRP A 183 -16.44 10.01 -20.42
CA TRP A 183 -17.15 8.75 -20.56
C TRP A 183 -16.23 7.51 -20.54
N MET A 184 -14.94 7.68 -20.92
CA MET A 184 -13.96 6.60 -20.91
C MET A 184 -13.68 6.05 -19.50
N ASP A 185 -13.79 6.87 -18.46
CA ASP A 185 -13.58 6.40 -17.08
C ASP A 185 -14.71 5.43 -16.68
N VAL A 186 -15.95 5.75 -17.04
CA VAL A 186 -17.10 4.89 -16.74
C VAL A 186 -17.07 3.62 -17.60
N ALA A 187 -16.78 3.75 -18.88
CA ALA A 187 -16.68 2.61 -19.78
C ALA A 187 -15.48 1.72 -19.44
N GLY A 188 -14.32 2.33 -19.17
CA GLY A 188 -13.07 1.63 -18.84
C GLY A 188 -13.18 0.84 -17.55
N SER A 189 -13.67 1.45 -16.48
CA SER A 189 -13.84 0.78 -15.19
C SER A 189 -14.78 -0.43 -15.26
N ARG A 190 -15.75 -0.40 -16.18
CA ARG A 190 -16.74 -1.48 -16.35
C ARG A 190 -16.30 -2.58 -17.32
N SER A 191 -15.68 -2.19 -18.45
CA SER A 191 -15.43 -3.12 -19.57
C SER A 191 -14.03 -3.69 -19.60
N TRP A 192 -13.03 -2.92 -19.19
CA TRP A 192 -11.62 -3.33 -19.18
C TRP A 192 -10.83 -2.68 -18.01
N PRO A 193 -11.17 -3.03 -16.78
CA PRO A 193 -10.62 -2.36 -15.58
C PRO A 193 -9.10 -2.36 -15.50
N ILE A 194 -8.43 -3.39 -16.00
CA ILE A 194 -6.97 -3.58 -15.91
C ILE A 194 -6.17 -2.57 -16.75
N PHE A 195 -6.80 -1.89 -17.72
CA PHE A 195 -6.13 -0.96 -18.63
C PHE A 195 -6.15 0.50 -18.17
N GLY A 196 -6.52 0.78 -16.92
CA GLY A 196 -6.38 2.11 -16.33
C GLY A 196 -4.95 2.62 -16.38
N GLY A 197 -4.73 3.92 -16.56
CA GLY A 197 -3.42 4.56 -16.65
C GLY A 197 -2.58 4.41 -15.38
N VAL A 198 -3.26 4.30 -14.26
CA VAL A 198 -2.67 4.12 -12.93
C VAL A 198 -3.41 3.03 -12.16
N TYR A 199 -2.71 2.50 -11.17
CA TYR A 199 -3.30 1.55 -10.22
C TYR A 199 -2.98 1.97 -8.78
N ARG A 200 -3.84 1.57 -7.85
CA ARG A 200 -3.61 1.59 -6.41
C ARG A 200 -3.67 0.16 -5.89
N VAL A 201 -2.72 -0.19 -5.03
CA VAL A 201 -2.67 -1.47 -4.31
C VAL A 201 -2.63 -1.17 -2.83
N SER A 202 -3.48 -1.83 -2.05
CA SER A 202 -3.43 -1.83 -0.60
C SER A 202 -3.04 -3.23 -0.12
N ALA A 203 -2.03 -3.30 0.75
CA ALA A 203 -1.53 -4.56 1.28
C ALA A 203 -1.22 -4.44 2.77
N VAL A 204 -1.34 -5.56 3.47
CA VAL A 204 -1.09 -5.68 4.91
C VAL A 204 0.08 -6.61 5.15
N LYS A 205 0.99 -6.23 6.05
CA LYS A 205 2.11 -7.06 6.47
C LYS A 205 1.63 -8.19 7.36
N ARG A 206 1.62 -9.43 6.83
CA ARG A 206 1.26 -10.63 7.56
C ARG A 206 2.49 -11.31 8.12
N VAL A 207 2.76 -11.15 9.40
CA VAL A 207 3.75 -11.98 10.09
C VAL A 207 3.09 -13.31 10.42
N ARG A 208 3.54 -14.38 9.76
CA ARG A 208 3.15 -15.74 10.11
C ARG A 208 3.72 -16.04 11.49
N GLY A 209 2.97 -15.71 12.53
CA GLY A 209 3.31 -16.11 13.90
C GLY A 209 3.44 -17.62 13.95
N MET A 210 4.47 -18.14 14.61
CA MET A 210 4.50 -19.55 14.99
C MET A 210 3.23 -19.83 15.78
N ARG A 211 2.34 -20.67 15.24
CA ARG A 211 1.24 -21.22 16.00
C ARG A 211 1.91 -22.07 17.08
N LEU A 212 2.00 -21.55 18.30
CA LEU A 212 2.38 -22.36 19.46
C LEU A 212 1.38 -23.50 19.51
N MET A 213 1.76 -24.67 18.98
CA MET A 213 1.09 -25.90 19.28
C MET A 213 1.34 -26.14 20.77
N GLY A 214 0.42 -25.69 21.60
CA GLY A 214 0.46 -26.02 23.01
C GLY A 214 0.64 -27.51 23.15
N PRO A 215 1.44 -27.99 24.13
CA PRO A 215 1.58 -29.43 24.34
C PRO A 215 0.18 -30.01 24.48
N ALA A 216 -0.15 -31.01 23.63
CA ALA A 216 -1.37 -31.77 23.79
C ALA A 216 -1.23 -32.57 25.09
N TRP A 217 -1.65 -31.97 26.19
CA TRP A 217 -1.80 -32.67 27.45
C TRP A 217 -2.86 -33.74 27.23
N LYS A 218 -2.41 -34.94 26.90
CA LYS A 218 -3.27 -36.10 26.97
C LYS A 218 -3.67 -36.23 28.43
N THR A 219 -4.87 -35.78 28.77
CA THR A 219 -5.51 -36.16 30.02
C THR A 219 -5.67 -37.66 29.99
N SER A 220 -4.74 -38.34 30.65
CA SER A 220 -4.87 -39.79 30.88
C SER A 220 -6.15 -39.98 31.69
N PRO A 221 -7.12 -40.81 31.24
CA PRO A 221 -8.31 -41.04 32.04
C PRO A 221 -7.87 -41.65 33.38
N ALA A 222 -8.26 -41.00 34.47
CA ALA A 222 -8.04 -41.52 35.81
C ALA A 222 -8.61 -42.94 35.91
N ARG A 223 -7.74 -43.92 36.14
CA ARG A 223 -8.11 -45.31 36.32
C ARG A 223 -8.94 -45.36 37.60
N ALA A 224 -10.25 -45.59 37.45
CA ALA A 224 -11.15 -45.78 38.59
C ALA A 224 -10.63 -46.93 39.47
N ALA A 225 -10.25 -46.60 40.70
CA ALA A 225 -9.86 -47.59 41.69
C ALA A 225 -11.10 -48.46 42.00
N LYS A 226 -11.01 -49.74 41.68
CA LYS A 226 -12.02 -50.72 42.11
C LYS A 226 -12.04 -50.76 43.63
N ALA A 227 -13.17 -50.39 44.23
CA ALA A 227 -13.43 -50.59 45.65
C ALA A 227 -13.44 -52.09 45.95
N VAL A 228 -12.54 -52.51 46.80
CA VAL A 228 -12.53 -53.88 47.33
C VAL A 228 -13.50 -53.88 48.49
N THR A 229 -14.63 -54.57 48.32
CA THR A 229 -15.57 -54.90 49.43
C THR A 229 -15.00 -56.02 50.29
N THR A 230 -14.57 -55.68 51.49
CA THR A 230 -14.22 -56.66 52.53
C THR A 230 -15.52 -57.23 53.11
N ALA A 231 -15.76 -58.52 52.88
CA ALA A 231 -16.80 -59.23 53.53
C ALA A 231 -16.40 -59.57 54.97
N THR A 232 -17.09 -59.01 55.95
CA THR A 232 -16.95 -59.37 57.36
C THR A 232 -17.79 -60.62 57.60
N LYS A 233 -17.12 -61.73 57.87
CA LYS A 233 -17.72 -62.99 58.28
C LYS A 233 -18.09 -62.89 59.77
N GLY A 234 -19.38 -62.86 60.11
CA GLY A 234 -19.84 -62.99 61.49
C GLY A 234 -19.60 -64.42 62.03
N MET A 235 -19.09 -64.47 63.22
CA MET A 235 -19.16 -65.63 64.10
C MET A 235 -20.03 -65.25 65.32
N GLU A 236 -20.99 -66.05 65.50
CA GLU A 236 -21.83 -66.26 66.65
C GLU A 236 -21.60 -65.48 67.89
#